data_b9eef332c4e1b664acf0911bf76d8482
#
_entry.id   b9eef332c4e1b664acf0911bf76d8482
#
_cell.length_a   1.000
_cell.length_b   1.000
_cell.length_c   1.000
_cell.angle_alpha   90.00
_cell.angle_beta   90.00
_cell.angle_gamma   90.00
#
_symmetry.space_group_name_H-M   'P 1'
#
loop_
_entity.id
_entity.type
_entity.pdbx_description
1 polymer ?
#
loop_
_entity_poly.entity_id
_entity_poly.type
_entity_poly.pdbx_seq_one_letter_code
_entity_poly.pdbx_strand_id
1 'polypeptide(L)'
;MAELKNEFISVREEQKKTKLREVELYKKVDYDQTLIPGVVIMAIFLGAMTTGVFNIVMDKFLGIDESHFLTPLTKLDIVMGLIISGLVITTIIAMLVLFFSSLIAGIYLWQILNFYSLILIIMVVALSTLGLLGMMFIILGRANHPRIVGVLGGFLNVIFFFPSGAIYPTESFPAWLKTFAIVNPETYSVHALRSILFKNASLWAVKGDIFFLAVFALITITIATAIFKRGL
;
A
#
# COMPACT_ATOMS: atom_id res chain seq x y z
N MET A 1 -38.50 -43.40 16.58
CA MET A 1 -37.55 -43.54 15.43
C MET A 1 -37.91 -42.57 14.28
N ALA A 2 -39.18 -42.43 13.87
CA ALA A 2 -39.60 -41.51 12.80
C ALA A 2 -39.48 -40.02 13.19
N GLU A 3 -39.81 -39.67 14.47
CA GLU A 3 -39.67 -38.29 14.97
C GLU A 3 -38.22 -37.81 15.00
N LEU A 4 -37.28 -38.61 15.50
CA LEU A 4 -35.85 -38.29 15.49
C LEU A 4 -35.30 -38.07 14.07
N LYS A 5 -35.81 -38.82 13.09
CA LYS A 5 -35.39 -38.68 11.71
C LYS A 5 -35.90 -37.36 11.08
N ASN A 6 -37.12 -36.95 11.45
CA ASN A 6 -37.68 -35.68 11.00
C ASN A 6 -37.00 -34.47 11.65
N GLU A 7 -36.62 -34.58 12.92
CA GLU A 7 -35.87 -33.55 13.62
C GLU A 7 -34.45 -33.38 13.05
N PHE A 8 -33.78 -34.49 12.72
CA PHE A 8 -32.47 -34.43 12.04
C PHE A 8 -32.56 -33.83 10.63
N ILE A 9 -33.63 -34.07 9.90
CA ILE A 9 -33.83 -33.49 8.56
C ILE A 9 -34.09 -31.98 8.68
N SER A 10 -34.91 -31.56 9.62
CA SER A 10 -35.22 -30.12 9.82
C SER A 10 -33.97 -29.31 10.23
N VAL A 11 -33.17 -29.83 11.17
CA VAL A 11 -31.91 -29.19 11.61
C VAL A 11 -30.91 -29.11 10.44
N ARG A 12 -30.85 -30.15 9.60
CA ARG A 12 -29.96 -30.17 8.44
C ARG A 12 -30.39 -29.18 7.35
N GLU A 13 -31.70 -28.99 7.17
CA GLU A 13 -32.24 -28.00 6.24
C GLU A 13 -32.05 -26.58 6.75
N GLU A 14 -32.22 -26.33 8.05
CA GLU A 14 -31.91 -25.05 8.67
C GLU A 14 -30.42 -24.69 8.56
N GLN A 15 -29.53 -25.64 8.85
CA GLN A 15 -28.10 -25.42 8.68
C GLN A 15 -27.73 -25.16 7.20
N LYS A 16 -28.40 -25.82 6.26
CA LYS A 16 -28.19 -25.59 4.83
C LYS A 16 -28.71 -24.22 4.40
N LYS A 17 -29.85 -23.77 4.91
CA LYS A 17 -30.41 -22.43 4.68
C LYS A 17 -29.54 -21.32 5.30
N THR A 18 -29.00 -21.54 6.51
CA THR A 18 -28.10 -20.60 7.18
C THR A 18 -26.79 -20.48 6.40
N LYS A 19 -26.21 -21.60 5.96
CA LYS A 19 -24.99 -21.62 5.15
C LYS A 19 -25.19 -20.98 3.76
N LEU A 20 -26.34 -21.16 3.13
CA LEU A 20 -26.69 -20.51 1.87
C LEU A 20 -26.92 -19.00 2.06
N ARG A 21 -27.47 -18.58 3.21
CA ARG A 21 -27.68 -17.16 3.53
C ARG A 21 -26.36 -16.43 3.81
N GLU A 22 -25.39 -17.10 4.44
CA GLU A 22 -24.05 -16.54 4.61
C GLU A 22 -23.30 -16.40 3.28
N VAL A 23 -23.53 -17.30 2.32
CA VAL A 23 -22.91 -17.26 0.99
C VAL A 23 -23.54 -16.18 0.09
N GLU A 24 -24.82 -15.83 0.28
CA GLU A 24 -25.47 -14.78 -0.50
C GLU A 24 -25.17 -13.36 0.01
N LEU A 25 -24.79 -13.20 1.28
CA LEU A 25 -24.45 -11.89 1.86
C LEU A 25 -23.08 -11.37 1.41
N TYR A 26 -22.19 -12.23 0.94
CA TYR A 26 -20.92 -11.82 0.36
C TYR A 26 -20.94 -12.08 -1.14
N LYS A 27 -20.98 -11.00 -1.94
CA LYS A 27 -20.66 -11.06 -3.36
C LYS A 27 -19.37 -11.88 -3.48
N LYS A 28 -19.39 -13.03 -4.16
CA LYS A 28 -18.20 -13.86 -4.37
C LYS A 28 -17.16 -12.98 -5.09
N VAL A 29 -16.22 -12.45 -4.33
CA VAL A 29 -15.04 -11.83 -4.89
C VAL A 29 -14.08 -12.96 -5.14
N ASP A 30 -13.71 -13.20 -6.40
CA ASP A 30 -12.74 -14.22 -6.75
C ASP A 30 -11.40 -13.90 -6.11
N TYR A 31 -10.64 -14.95 -5.78
CA TYR A 31 -9.34 -14.78 -5.11
C TYR A 31 -8.41 -13.83 -5.88
N ASP A 32 -8.39 -13.94 -7.21
CA ASP A 32 -7.59 -13.08 -8.09
C ASP A 32 -7.93 -11.59 -7.91
N GLN A 33 -9.20 -11.28 -7.70
CA GLN A 33 -9.65 -9.92 -7.47
C GLN A 33 -9.17 -9.38 -6.11
N THR A 34 -9.15 -10.22 -5.08
CA THR A 34 -8.70 -9.81 -3.74
C THR A 34 -7.21 -9.46 -3.68
N LEU A 35 -6.41 -9.93 -4.65
CA LEU A 35 -4.98 -9.64 -4.74
C LEU A 35 -4.67 -8.26 -5.34
N ILE A 36 -5.59 -7.64 -6.08
CA ILE A 36 -5.35 -6.36 -6.79
C ILE A 36 -4.78 -5.28 -5.85
N PRO A 37 -5.39 -4.97 -4.67
CA PRO A 37 -4.83 -3.99 -3.76
C PRO A 37 -3.39 -4.31 -3.33
N GLY A 38 -3.10 -5.59 -3.12
CA GLY A 38 -1.75 -6.05 -2.76
C GLY A 38 -0.72 -5.77 -3.84
N VAL A 39 -1.03 -6.07 -5.09
CA VAL A 39 -0.13 -5.80 -6.22
C VAL A 39 0.12 -4.30 -6.38
N VAL A 40 -0.90 -3.46 -6.18
CA VAL A 40 -0.76 -2.00 -6.20
C VAL A 40 0.18 -1.51 -5.09
N ILE A 41 0.02 -2.02 -3.87
CA ILE A 41 0.89 -1.63 -2.73
C ILE A 41 2.33 -2.07 -2.97
N MET A 42 2.55 -3.27 -3.50
CA MET A 42 3.87 -3.73 -3.90
C MET A 42 4.51 -2.80 -4.94
N ALA A 43 3.73 -2.33 -5.91
CA ALA A 43 4.19 -1.36 -6.91
C ALA A 43 4.54 0.00 -6.28
N ILE A 44 3.75 0.47 -5.32
CA ILE A 44 4.03 1.71 -4.56
C ILE A 44 5.35 1.57 -3.79
N PHE A 45 5.56 0.45 -3.10
CA PHE A 45 6.78 0.22 -2.33
C PHE A 45 8.02 0.21 -3.24
N LEU A 46 7.99 -0.57 -4.31
CA LEU A 46 9.09 -0.65 -5.27
C LEU A 46 9.32 0.70 -5.97
N GLY A 47 8.25 1.41 -6.31
CA GLY A 47 8.31 2.75 -6.88
C GLY A 47 8.96 3.74 -5.91
N ALA A 48 8.52 3.80 -4.67
CA ALA A 48 9.10 4.66 -3.64
C ALA A 48 10.60 4.38 -3.40
N MET A 49 10.98 3.10 -3.42
CA MET A 49 12.37 2.70 -3.30
C MET A 49 13.22 3.17 -4.49
N THR A 50 12.74 2.95 -5.70
CA THR A 50 13.52 3.20 -6.93
C THR A 50 13.55 4.68 -7.31
N THR A 51 12.43 5.38 -7.27
CA THR A 51 12.34 6.78 -7.67
C THR A 51 12.84 7.75 -6.60
N GLY A 52 12.77 7.34 -5.33
CA GLY A 52 13.25 8.14 -4.21
C GLY A 52 14.72 7.85 -3.89
N VAL A 53 14.93 6.82 -3.08
CA VAL A 53 16.23 6.58 -2.41
C VAL A 53 17.30 6.07 -3.36
N PHE A 54 16.94 5.18 -4.29
CA PHE A 54 17.92 4.59 -5.20
C PHE A 54 18.60 5.65 -6.05
N ASN A 55 17.85 6.64 -6.56
CA ASN A 55 18.41 7.72 -7.37
C ASN A 55 19.41 8.57 -6.57
N ILE A 56 19.08 8.94 -5.33
CA ILE A 56 20.02 9.71 -4.47
C ILE A 56 21.31 8.93 -4.20
N VAL A 57 21.18 7.66 -3.85
CA VAL A 57 22.36 6.84 -3.57
C VAL A 57 23.18 6.60 -4.84
N MET A 58 22.52 6.51 -6.00
CA MET A 58 23.18 6.41 -7.28
C MET A 58 23.92 7.71 -7.64
N ASP A 59 23.30 8.87 -7.43
CA ASP A 59 23.92 10.18 -7.67
C ASP A 59 25.17 10.36 -6.80
N LYS A 60 25.10 9.99 -5.52
CA LYS A 60 26.26 9.96 -4.62
C LYS A 60 27.36 8.99 -5.10
N PHE A 61 26.97 7.80 -5.53
CA PHE A 61 27.90 6.78 -5.99
C PHE A 61 28.63 7.20 -7.27
N LEU A 62 27.96 7.96 -8.14
CA LEU A 62 28.52 8.50 -9.39
C LEU A 62 29.25 9.85 -9.20
N GLY A 63 29.21 10.42 -7.99
CA GLY A 63 29.80 11.74 -7.71
C GLY A 63 29.01 12.92 -8.34
N ILE A 64 27.77 12.68 -8.76
CA ILE A 64 26.90 13.72 -9.36
C ILE A 64 26.44 14.73 -8.30
N ASP A 65 26.38 14.32 -7.03
CA ASP A 65 26.04 15.18 -5.90
C ASP A 65 26.99 16.40 -5.78
N GLU A 66 28.26 16.28 -6.18
CA GLU A 66 29.18 17.41 -6.23
C GLU A 66 28.71 18.51 -7.20
N SER A 67 28.03 18.15 -8.30
CA SER A 67 27.49 19.11 -9.26
C SER A 67 26.38 19.99 -8.68
N HIS A 68 25.67 19.49 -7.66
CA HIS A 68 24.64 20.26 -6.98
C HIS A 68 25.20 21.46 -6.18
N PHE A 69 26.49 21.39 -5.74
CA PHE A 69 27.15 22.51 -5.09
C PHE A 69 27.45 23.68 -6.03
N LEU A 70 27.44 23.44 -7.34
CA LEU A 70 27.62 24.46 -8.36
C LEU A 70 26.32 25.20 -8.72
N THR A 71 25.19 24.76 -8.16
CA THR A 71 23.87 25.35 -8.39
C THR A 71 23.41 26.14 -7.17
N PRO A 72 22.57 27.19 -7.31
CA PRO A 72 22.04 27.96 -6.19
C PRO A 72 20.94 27.21 -5.42
N LEU A 73 20.75 25.91 -5.63
CA LEU A 73 19.75 25.09 -4.98
C LEU A 73 20.12 24.82 -3.52
N THR A 74 19.13 24.95 -2.64
CA THR A 74 19.30 24.51 -1.25
C THR A 74 19.11 23.01 -1.14
N LYS A 75 19.67 22.40 -0.11
CA LYS A 75 19.48 20.96 0.18
C LYS A 75 18.01 20.58 0.31
N LEU A 76 17.18 21.48 0.84
CA LEU A 76 15.74 21.28 0.94
C LEU A 76 15.08 21.23 -0.45
N ASP A 77 15.52 22.08 -1.39
CA ASP A 77 14.97 22.08 -2.75
C ASP A 77 15.23 20.76 -3.45
N ILE A 78 16.43 20.19 -3.27
CA ILE A 78 16.79 18.87 -3.84
C ILE A 78 15.91 17.77 -3.24
N VAL A 79 15.80 17.71 -1.91
CA VAL A 79 14.97 16.68 -1.24
C VAL A 79 13.51 16.81 -1.61
N MET A 80 12.97 18.02 -1.63
CA MET A 80 11.58 18.25 -2.01
C MET A 80 11.33 17.91 -3.48
N GLY A 81 12.26 18.24 -4.36
CA GLY A 81 12.21 17.85 -5.76
C GLY A 81 12.14 16.33 -5.95
N LEU A 82 12.97 15.59 -5.22
CA LEU A 82 12.97 14.11 -5.25
C LEU A 82 11.69 13.50 -4.67
N ILE A 83 11.17 14.07 -3.57
CA ILE A 83 9.90 13.62 -2.99
C ILE A 83 8.75 13.86 -3.98
N ILE A 84 8.67 15.04 -4.58
CA ILE A 84 7.61 15.38 -5.54
C ILE A 84 7.73 14.51 -6.79
N SER A 85 8.93 14.39 -7.34
CA SER A 85 9.19 13.52 -8.51
C SER A 85 8.84 12.06 -8.20
N GLY A 86 9.29 11.55 -7.06
CA GLY A 86 8.98 10.19 -6.61
C GLY A 86 7.48 9.98 -6.41
N LEU A 87 6.77 10.96 -5.82
CA LEU A 87 5.32 10.93 -5.65
C LEU A 87 4.61 10.82 -7.01
N VAL A 88 4.94 11.69 -7.96
CA VAL A 88 4.27 11.73 -9.27
C VAL A 88 4.52 10.43 -10.03
N ILE A 89 5.78 10.01 -10.16
CA ILE A 89 6.15 8.83 -10.94
C ILE A 89 5.54 7.56 -10.30
N THR A 90 5.69 7.39 -8.97
CA THR A 90 5.16 6.20 -8.28
C THR A 90 3.64 6.16 -8.33
N THR A 91 2.96 7.30 -8.19
CA THR A 91 1.49 7.36 -8.30
C THR A 91 1.04 6.95 -9.71
N ILE A 92 1.70 7.42 -10.75
CA ILE A 92 1.39 7.02 -12.13
C ILE A 92 1.60 5.52 -12.32
N ILE A 93 2.73 4.98 -11.86
CA ILE A 93 3.02 3.54 -11.94
C ILE A 93 1.96 2.73 -11.18
N ALA A 94 1.61 3.13 -9.97
CA ALA A 94 0.60 2.45 -9.17
C ALA A 94 -0.78 2.45 -9.83
N MET A 95 -1.18 3.56 -10.46
CA MET A 95 -2.43 3.66 -11.21
C MET A 95 -2.42 2.80 -12.48
N LEU A 96 -1.30 2.71 -13.18
CA LEU A 96 -1.14 1.80 -14.31
C LEU A 96 -1.23 0.33 -13.86
N VAL A 97 -0.56 -0.02 -12.76
CA VAL A 97 -0.63 -1.36 -12.18
C VAL A 97 -2.05 -1.69 -11.75
N LEU A 98 -2.77 -0.77 -11.12
CA LEU A 98 -4.18 -0.93 -10.77
C LEU A 98 -5.03 -1.20 -12.03
N PHE A 99 -4.82 -0.43 -13.09
CA PHE A 99 -5.55 -0.57 -14.35
C PHE A 99 -5.31 -1.94 -14.99
N PHE A 100 -4.05 -2.33 -15.17
CA PHE A 100 -3.73 -3.61 -15.81
C PHE A 100 -4.10 -4.82 -14.95
N SER A 101 -3.86 -4.78 -13.64
CA SER A 101 -4.24 -5.88 -12.74
C SER A 101 -5.75 -6.09 -12.69
N SER A 102 -6.54 -5.02 -12.74
CA SER A 102 -8.00 -5.12 -12.79
C SER A 102 -8.51 -5.70 -14.11
N LEU A 103 -7.88 -5.36 -15.24
CA LEU A 103 -8.21 -5.96 -16.54
C LEU A 103 -7.93 -7.47 -16.55
N ILE A 104 -6.77 -7.89 -16.04
CA ILE A 104 -6.38 -9.31 -15.96
C ILE A 104 -7.36 -10.09 -15.07
N ALA A 105 -7.80 -9.50 -13.96
CA ALA A 105 -8.77 -10.11 -13.05
C ALA A 105 -10.23 -10.02 -13.54
N GLY A 106 -10.46 -9.54 -14.76
CA GLY A 106 -11.80 -9.42 -15.35
C GLY A 106 -12.68 -8.32 -14.71
N ILE A 107 -12.05 -7.37 -14.01
CA ILE A 107 -12.75 -6.25 -13.40
C ILE A 107 -12.64 -5.02 -14.32
N TYR A 108 -13.76 -4.56 -14.82
CA TYR A 108 -13.81 -3.32 -15.59
C TYR A 108 -13.99 -2.12 -14.66
N LEU A 109 -12.90 -1.41 -14.38
CA LEU A 109 -12.89 -0.28 -13.44
C LEU A 109 -13.93 0.79 -13.76
N TRP A 110 -14.21 1.06 -15.04
CA TRP A 110 -15.22 2.04 -15.46
C TRP A 110 -16.66 1.67 -15.13
N GLN A 111 -16.94 0.38 -14.82
CA GLN A 111 -18.25 -0.07 -14.38
C GLN A 111 -18.43 0.02 -12.86
N ILE A 112 -17.33 0.00 -12.11
CA ILE A 112 -17.34 -0.09 -10.66
C ILE A 112 -17.00 1.26 -10.02
N LEU A 113 -16.05 2.01 -10.62
CA LEU A 113 -15.55 3.24 -10.05
C LEU A 113 -16.36 4.45 -10.52
N ASN A 114 -16.92 5.17 -9.55
CA ASN A 114 -17.40 6.52 -9.73
C ASN A 114 -16.21 7.50 -9.70
N PHE A 115 -16.36 8.70 -10.25
CA PHE A 115 -15.35 9.76 -10.19
C PHE A 115 -14.87 10.05 -8.76
N TYR A 116 -15.78 9.98 -7.79
CA TYR A 116 -15.46 10.13 -6.37
C TYR A 116 -14.54 9.01 -5.85
N SER A 117 -14.82 7.75 -6.19
CA SER A 117 -13.98 6.60 -5.80
C SER A 117 -12.59 6.68 -6.42
N LEU A 118 -12.47 7.20 -7.65
CA LEU A 118 -11.19 7.44 -8.30
C LEU A 118 -10.34 8.46 -7.54
N ILE A 119 -10.94 9.58 -7.11
CA ILE A 119 -10.24 10.58 -6.29
C ILE A 119 -9.76 9.97 -4.97
N LEU A 120 -10.60 9.16 -4.30
CA LEU A 120 -10.22 8.48 -3.07
C LEU A 120 -9.04 7.52 -3.28
N ILE A 121 -9.03 6.76 -4.37
CA ILE A 121 -7.92 5.85 -4.70
C ILE A 121 -6.64 6.64 -4.91
N ILE A 122 -6.67 7.71 -5.72
CA ILE A 122 -5.51 8.57 -5.95
C ILE A 122 -4.99 9.15 -4.64
N MET A 123 -5.88 9.59 -3.75
CA MET A 123 -5.50 10.13 -2.44
C MET A 123 -4.83 9.07 -1.57
N VAL A 124 -5.38 7.85 -1.49
CA VAL A 124 -4.78 6.74 -0.72
C VAL A 124 -3.41 6.37 -1.30
N VAL A 125 -3.30 6.23 -2.62
CA VAL A 125 -2.05 5.92 -3.31
C VAL A 125 -1.00 7.01 -3.07
N ALA A 126 -1.38 8.27 -3.17
CA ALA A 126 -0.47 9.41 -2.95
C ALA A 126 0.03 9.47 -1.50
N LEU A 127 -0.86 9.32 -0.51
CA LEU A 127 -0.48 9.31 0.91
C LEU A 127 0.42 8.11 1.25
N SER A 128 0.10 6.93 0.73
CA SER A 128 0.93 5.72 0.89
C SER A 128 2.31 5.93 0.29
N THR A 129 2.37 6.49 -0.92
CA THR A 129 3.64 6.80 -1.61
C THR A 129 4.48 7.78 -0.80
N LEU A 130 3.88 8.88 -0.32
CA LEU A 130 4.59 9.87 0.50
C LEU A 130 5.16 9.25 1.78
N GLY A 131 4.34 8.46 2.48
CA GLY A 131 4.77 7.79 3.71
C GLY A 131 5.91 6.81 3.48
N LEU A 132 5.81 5.98 2.43
CA LEU A 132 6.85 5.01 2.09
C LEU A 132 8.11 5.68 1.55
N LEU A 133 8.01 6.74 0.73
CA LEU A 133 9.15 7.56 0.34
C LEU A 133 9.91 8.08 1.55
N GLY A 134 9.21 8.74 2.48
CA GLY A 134 9.82 9.25 3.70
C GLY A 134 10.49 8.16 4.54
N MET A 135 9.81 7.00 4.70
CA MET A 135 10.36 5.85 5.42
C MET A 135 11.63 5.30 4.74
N MET A 136 11.61 5.14 3.41
CA MET A 136 12.78 4.70 2.65
C MET A 136 13.96 5.65 2.78
N PHE A 137 13.72 6.96 2.75
CA PHE A 137 14.75 7.97 2.99
C PHE A 137 15.37 7.85 4.37
N ILE A 138 14.58 7.60 5.41
CA ILE A 138 15.07 7.43 6.78
C ILE A 138 15.98 6.21 6.89
N ILE A 139 15.57 5.08 6.32
CA ILE A 139 16.26 3.79 6.48
C ILE A 139 17.47 3.68 5.54
N LEU A 140 17.30 4.03 4.29
CA LEU A 140 18.26 3.74 3.22
C LEU A 140 18.99 4.97 2.67
N GLY A 141 18.55 6.19 2.99
CA GLY A 141 19.12 7.44 2.44
C GLY A 141 20.60 7.68 2.80
N ARG A 142 21.11 6.96 3.81
CA ARG A 142 22.53 7.00 4.20
C ARG A 142 23.39 5.88 3.59
N ALA A 143 22.81 5.03 2.75
CA ALA A 143 23.57 4.00 2.07
C ALA A 143 24.61 4.63 1.12
N ASN A 144 25.80 4.04 1.09
CA ASN A 144 26.89 4.53 0.24
C ASN A 144 26.99 3.80 -1.10
N HIS A 145 26.16 2.79 -1.31
CA HIS A 145 26.22 1.97 -2.52
C HIS A 145 24.81 1.55 -2.96
N PRO A 146 24.45 1.72 -4.27
CA PRO A 146 23.12 1.37 -4.79
C PRO A 146 22.70 -0.08 -4.54
N ARG A 147 23.68 -1.02 -4.54
CA ARG A 147 23.41 -2.44 -4.24
C ARG A 147 22.80 -2.65 -2.85
N ILE A 148 23.23 -1.87 -1.86
CA ILE A 148 22.70 -1.95 -0.49
C ILE A 148 21.21 -1.56 -0.49
N VAL A 149 20.86 -0.50 -1.23
CA VAL A 149 19.46 -0.06 -1.37
C VAL A 149 18.61 -1.16 -2.00
N GLY A 150 19.09 -1.81 -3.07
CA GLY A 150 18.37 -2.90 -3.73
C GLY A 150 18.12 -4.09 -2.80
N VAL A 151 19.18 -4.58 -2.10
CA VAL A 151 19.07 -5.75 -1.21
C VAL A 151 18.20 -5.46 0.00
N LEU A 152 18.49 -4.37 0.73
CA LEU A 152 17.72 -4.01 1.93
C LEU A 152 16.30 -3.58 1.58
N GLY A 153 16.11 -2.85 0.49
CA GLY A 153 14.79 -2.45 0.03
C GLY A 153 13.93 -3.66 -0.34
N GLY A 154 14.49 -4.63 -1.05
CA GLY A 154 13.80 -5.90 -1.34
C GLY A 154 13.43 -6.66 -0.07
N PHE A 155 14.32 -6.73 0.92
CA PHE A 155 14.05 -7.36 2.22
C PHE A 155 12.95 -6.62 2.99
N LEU A 156 13.00 -5.30 3.04
CA LEU A 156 11.98 -4.47 3.67
C LEU A 156 10.62 -4.64 2.98
N ASN A 157 10.58 -4.72 1.64
CA ASN A 157 9.35 -5.00 0.91
C ASN A 157 8.68 -6.27 1.43
N VAL A 158 9.42 -7.37 1.55
CA VAL A 158 8.90 -8.62 2.07
C VAL A 158 8.35 -8.47 3.49
N ILE A 159 9.09 -7.80 4.39
CA ILE A 159 8.70 -7.60 5.79
C ILE A 159 7.42 -6.77 5.92
N PHE A 160 7.23 -5.75 5.10
CA PHE A 160 6.03 -4.91 5.16
C PHE A 160 4.87 -5.50 4.38
N PHE A 161 5.13 -6.13 3.23
CA PHE A 161 4.10 -6.66 2.33
C PHE A 161 3.36 -7.86 2.93
N PHE A 162 4.07 -8.84 3.51
CA PHE A 162 3.40 -10.04 4.05
C PHE A 162 2.42 -9.73 5.19
N PRO A 163 2.77 -8.89 6.17
CA PRO A 163 1.84 -8.55 7.25
C PRO A 163 0.77 -7.53 6.87
N SER A 164 0.82 -6.95 5.67
CA SER A 164 -0.13 -5.92 5.23
C SER A 164 -1.56 -6.43 5.02
N GLY A 165 -1.76 -7.73 5.00
CA GLY A 165 -3.05 -8.31 4.64
C GLY A 165 -3.31 -8.38 3.13
N ALA A 166 -2.28 -8.12 2.31
CA ALA A 166 -2.38 -8.12 0.85
C ALA A 166 -2.75 -9.49 0.28
N ILE A 167 -2.14 -10.55 0.81
CA ILE A 167 -2.33 -11.94 0.35
C ILE A 167 -3.35 -12.66 1.21
N TYR A 168 -3.21 -12.59 2.53
CA TYR A 168 -4.08 -13.25 3.50
C TYR A 168 -4.77 -12.23 4.39
N PRO A 169 -6.04 -12.43 4.75
CA PRO A 169 -6.74 -11.55 5.70
C PRO A 169 -6.01 -11.48 7.05
N THR A 170 -5.87 -10.27 7.59
CA THR A 170 -5.17 -10.02 8.86
C THR A 170 -5.82 -10.74 10.06
N GLU A 171 -7.11 -11.08 9.95
CA GLU A 171 -7.85 -11.84 10.94
C GLU A 171 -7.30 -13.25 11.17
N SER A 172 -6.69 -13.83 10.12
CA SER A 172 -6.10 -15.19 10.16
C SER A 172 -4.69 -15.23 10.74
N PHE A 173 -4.11 -14.06 11.06
CA PHE A 173 -2.73 -13.99 11.54
C PHE A 173 -2.59 -14.43 13.01
N PRO A 174 -1.44 -15.02 13.39
CA PRO A 174 -1.11 -15.23 14.80
C PRO A 174 -0.94 -13.88 15.52
N ALA A 175 -1.07 -13.86 16.84
CA ALA A 175 -1.12 -12.64 17.66
C ALA A 175 0.07 -11.68 17.42
N TRP A 176 1.29 -12.21 17.31
CA TRP A 176 2.49 -11.41 17.08
C TRP A 176 2.46 -10.70 15.71
N LEU A 177 1.93 -11.36 14.68
CA LEU A 177 1.84 -10.80 13.34
C LEU A 177 0.72 -9.76 13.23
N LYS A 178 -0.39 -9.96 13.98
CA LYS A 178 -1.45 -8.94 14.10
C LYS A 178 -0.93 -7.66 14.72
N THR A 179 -0.11 -7.76 15.77
CA THR A 179 0.50 -6.58 16.40
C THR A 179 1.38 -5.82 15.40
N PHE A 180 2.14 -6.52 14.58
CA PHE A 180 2.94 -5.89 13.53
C PHE A 180 2.05 -5.23 12.46
N ALA A 181 0.97 -5.89 12.04
CA ALA A 181 0.04 -5.37 11.05
C ALA A 181 -0.62 -4.04 11.48
N ILE A 182 -0.85 -3.84 12.79
CA ILE A 182 -1.43 -2.59 13.33
C ILE A 182 -0.51 -1.38 13.09
N VAL A 183 0.80 -1.59 13.13
CA VAL A 183 1.79 -0.50 12.95
C VAL A 183 2.19 -0.33 11.49
N ASN A 184 1.92 -1.32 10.66
CA ASN A 184 2.32 -1.36 9.27
C ASN A 184 1.47 -0.43 8.40
N PRO A 185 2.04 0.60 7.75
CA PRO A 185 1.29 1.54 6.91
C PRO A 185 0.63 0.86 5.70
N GLU A 186 1.24 -0.20 5.17
CA GLU A 186 0.68 -0.93 4.04
C GLU A 186 -0.64 -1.62 4.37
N THR A 187 -0.86 -2.00 5.63
CA THR A 187 -2.12 -2.60 6.08
C THR A 187 -3.29 -1.65 5.86
N TYR A 188 -3.12 -0.39 6.21
CA TYR A 188 -4.15 0.64 6.02
C TYR A 188 -4.37 0.97 4.55
N SER A 189 -3.30 0.96 3.75
CA SER A 189 -3.39 1.16 2.31
C SER A 189 -4.15 0.02 1.62
N VAL A 190 -3.84 -1.24 1.95
CA VAL A 190 -4.55 -2.43 1.44
C VAL A 190 -6.02 -2.40 1.86
N HIS A 191 -6.31 -2.09 3.14
CA HIS A 191 -7.67 -2.02 3.67
C HIS A 191 -8.49 -0.94 2.98
N ALA A 192 -7.94 0.27 2.83
CA ALA A 192 -8.60 1.37 2.14
C ALA A 192 -8.88 1.05 0.68
N LEU A 193 -7.87 0.58 -0.08
CA LEU A 193 -8.05 0.22 -1.49
C LEU A 193 -9.07 -0.89 -1.67
N ARG A 194 -9.02 -1.94 -0.83
CA ARG A 194 -9.99 -3.05 -0.86
C ARG A 194 -11.40 -2.56 -0.58
N SER A 195 -11.57 -1.66 0.38
CA SER A 195 -12.87 -1.10 0.75
C SER A 195 -13.46 -0.22 -0.35
N ILE A 196 -12.63 0.57 -1.01
CA ILE A 196 -13.08 1.43 -2.12
C ILE A 196 -13.41 0.59 -3.37
N LEU A 197 -12.54 -0.35 -3.75
CA LEU A 197 -12.70 -1.15 -4.97
C LEU A 197 -13.88 -2.12 -4.91
N PHE A 198 -14.07 -2.81 -3.77
CA PHE A 198 -15.05 -3.90 -3.70
C PHE A 198 -16.32 -3.56 -2.94
N LYS A 199 -16.26 -2.59 -2.01
CA LYS A 199 -17.42 -2.18 -1.21
C LYS A 199 -17.97 -0.82 -1.64
N ASN A 200 -17.35 -0.15 -2.62
CA ASN A 200 -17.68 1.22 -3.03
C ASN A 200 -17.77 2.17 -1.82
N ALA A 201 -16.78 2.02 -0.90
CA ALA A 201 -16.77 2.68 0.39
C ALA A 201 -16.65 4.19 0.25
N SER A 202 -17.41 4.93 1.03
CA SER A 202 -17.31 6.39 1.13
C SER A 202 -16.09 6.81 1.97
N LEU A 203 -15.72 8.10 1.89
CA LEU A 203 -14.65 8.70 2.71
C LEU A 203 -14.81 8.39 4.21
N TRP A 204 -16.05 8.41 4.72
CA TRP A 204 -16.33 8.14 6.13
C TRP A 204 -15.94 6.72 6.55
N ALA A 205 -16.08 5.75 5.65
CA ALA A 205 -15.72 4.36 5.93
C ALA A 205 -14.20 4.14 5.99
N VAL A 206 -13.43 4.89 5.19
CA VAL A 206 -11.95 4.78 5.10
C VAL A 206 -11.21 5.91 5.80
N LYS A 207 -11.92 6.80 6.51
CA LYS A 207 -11.32 7.95 7.19
C LYS A 207 -10.19 7.60 8.16
N GLY A 208 -10.32 6.47 8.85
CA GLY A 208 -9.29 5.98 9.79
C GLY A 208 -8.01 5.61 9.08
N ASP A 209 -8.12 4.94 7.94
CA ASP A 209 -6.98 4.54 7.12
C ASP A 209 -6.27 5.77 6.54
N ILE A 210 -7.04 6.71 5.98
CA ILE A 210 -6.53 7.95 5.42
C ILE A 210 -5.85 8.80 6.50
N PHE A 211 -6.46 8.92 7.70
CA PHE A 211 -5.87 9.64 8.81
C PHE A 211 -4.53 9.03 9.24
N PHE A 212 -4.48 7.71 9.39
CA PHE A 212 -3.23 7.03 9.73
C PHE A 212 -2.14 7.26 8.68
N LEU A 213 -2.48 7.11 7.39
CA LEU A 213 -1.55 7.32 6.28
C LEU A 213 -1.06 8.78 6.21
N ALA A 214 -1.94 9.74 6.45
CA ALA A 214 -1.57 11.17 6.47
C ALA A 214 -0.61 11.50 7.62
N VAL A 215 -0.88 10.99 8.82
CA VAL A 215 0.01 11.17 9.99
C VAL A 215 1.34 10.47 9.75
N PHE A 216 1.33 9.24 9.23
CA PHE A 216 2.53 8.50 8.90
C PHE A 216 3.38 9.21 7.86
N ALA A 217 2.77 9.71 6.77
CA ALA A 217 3.46 10.48 5.74
C ALA A 217 4.07 11.77 6.31
N LEU A 218 3.32 12.50 7.13
CA LEU A 218 3.81 13.74 7.76
C LEU A 218 5.03 13.47 8.65
N ILE A 219 4.96 12.44 9.49
CA ILE A 219 6.04 12.07 10.41
C ILE A 219 7.28 11.65 9.61
N THR A 220 7.11 10.74 8.66
CA THR A 220 8.26 10.20 7.91
C THR A 220 8.92 11.25 7.04
N ILE A 221 8.18 12.13 6.36
CA ILE A 221 8.75 13.23 5.56
C ILE A 221 9.47 14.23 6.45
N THR A 222 8.88 14.60 7.60
CA THR A 222 9.51 15.54 8.53
C THR A 222 10.83 14.99 9.07
N ILE A 223 10.86 13.71 9.45
CA ILE A 223 12.08 13.04 9.91
C ILE A 223 13.09 12.93 8.76
N ALA A 224 12.67 12.52 7.57
CA ALA A 224 13.52 12.38 6.40
C ALA A 224 14.22 13.71 6.06
N THR A 225 13.47 14.80 5.98
CA THR A 225 14.02 16.14 5.71
C THR A 225 14.95 16.63 6.83
N ALA A 226 14.63 16.34 8.09
CA ALA A 226 15.48 16.72 9.22
C ALA A 226 16.82 15.97 9.24
N ILE A 227 16.80 14.66 8.92
CA ILE A 227 18.00 13.81 8.82
C ILE A 227 18.89 14.28 7.67
N PHE A 228 18.29 14.56 6.51
CA PHE A 228 19.01 15.01 5.32
C PHE A 228 19.67 16.38 5.53
N LYS A 229 19.03 17.27 6.29
CA LYS A 229 19.56 18.59 6.63
C LYS A 229 20.84 18.52 7.47
N ARG A 230 21.00 17.45 8.27
CA ARG A 230 22.16 17.28 9.20
C ARG A 230 23.30 16.44 8.62
N GLY A 231 23.09 15.74 7.53
CA GLY A 231 24.00 14.67 7.03
C GLY A 231 24.87 15.04 5.84
N LEU A 232 24.92 16.33 5.44
CA LEU A 232 25.79 16.83 4.35
C LEU A 232 26.74 17.88 4.85
#